data_cc84482fe4410215f08d87d1d51ee96f
#
_entry.id   cc84482fe4410215f08d87d1d51ee96f
#
_cell.length_a   1.000
_cell.length_b   1.000
_cell.length_c   1.000
_cell.angle_alpha   90.00
_cell.angle_beta   90.00
_cell.angle_gamma   90.00
#
_symmetry.space_group_name_H-M   'P 1'
#
loop_
_entity.id
_entity.type
_entity.pdbx_description
1 polymer ?
#
loop_
_entity_poly.entity_id
_entity_poly.type
_entity_poly.pdbx_seq_one_letter_code
_entity_poly.pdbx_strand_id
1 'polypeptide(L)'
;MVNKSILLKSLHIYFFIYAMIFCGCQHTIKVQNEVKECTKGDLKNETIHSVAIKLPFLFYPERWCLNDSKLYVLNSRINPFLTIYNLQENSYIQYGNIGQGPKEFIVPSLCEMKEPEKIGIYSNSMNKLDVLHFNSDSLLYVKTLHFPLWNKQRGIPKAYTRLIQYNDSLFIGTSYMPKEISVELMNLKTEKVVNSVNFPLKPKEGEYSRPYECKIATEMNFIVAAYRYINRLEIYKLSDQKFQLNTIIGDANNQYDLYRLNKDNEMILHYSDIVCGKNQIYALYRGVKEKELSSANSKIEVY
;
A
#
# COMPACT_ATOMS: atom_id res chain seq x y z
N MET A 1 24.17 31.61 67.71
CA MET A 1 25.28 31.16 66.78
C MET A 1 24.82 29.84 66.13
N VAL A 2 24.38 29.85 64.91
CA VAL A 2 24.01 28.63 64.20
C VAL A 2 25.30 28.00 63.68
N ASN A 3 25.48 26.73 63.99
CA ASN A 3 26.73 26.01 63.78
C ASN A 3 26.94 25.82 62.23
N LYS A 4 27.88 26.57 61.64
CA LYS A 4 28.25 26.56 60.22
C LYS A 4 28.53 25.16 59.67
N SER A 5 28.96 24.23 60.52
CA SER A 5 29.26 22.85 60.14
C SER A 5 28.01 22.02 59.78
N ILE A 6 26.87 22.31 60.39
CA ILE A 6 25.60 21.62 60.12
C ILE A 6 25.01 22.10 58.79
N LEU A 7 25.14 23.40 58.51
CA LEU A 7 24.67 23.99 57.26
C LEU A 7 25.42 23.44 56.04
N LEU A 8 26.76 23.28 56.17
CA LEU A 8 27.60 22.72 55.09
C LEU A 8 27.28 21.24 54.81
N LYS A 9 27.04 20.43 55.85
CA LYS A 9 26.68 19.02 55.69
C LYS A 9 25.30 18.83 55.05
N SER A 10 24.32 19.66 55.39
CA SER A 10 23.02 19.64 54.77
C SER A 10 23.10 20.05 53.28
N LEU A 11 23.89 21.04 52.93
CA LEU A 11 24.05 21.47 51.53
C LEU A 11 24.70 20.38 50.64
N HIS A 12 25.65 19.59 51.17
CA HIS A 12 26.25 18.48 50.46
C HIS A 12 25.30 17.32 50.23
N ILE A 13 24.41 17.05 51.19
CA ILE A 13 23.39 16.00 51.04
C ILE A 13 22.36 16.40 49.96
N TYR A 14 21.90 17.65 49.93
CA TYR A 14 20.98 18.13 48.87
C TYR A 14 21.63 18.12 47.48
N PHE A 15 22.91 18.47 47.40
CA PHE A 15 23.65 18.41 46.13
C PHE A 15 23.83 16.98 45.62
N PHE A 16 24.08 16.02 46.52
CA PHE A 16 24.17 14.60 46.17
C PHE A 16 22.83 14.00 45.76
N ILE A 17 21.72 14.37 46.41
CA ILE A 17 20.37 13.94 46.02
C ILE A 17 19.99 14.57 44.68
N TYR A 18 20.31 15.84 44.45
CA TYR A 18 20.06 16.50 43.16
C TYR A 18 20.92 15.92 42.04
N ALA A 19 22.16 15.58 42.29
CA ALA A 19 23.03 14.90 41.32
C ALA A 19 22.53 13.48 40.98
N MET A 20 22.00 12.73 41.96
CA MET A 20 21.43 11.41 41.69
C MET A 20 20.10 11.46 40.90
N ILE A 21 19.31 12.53 41.04
CA ILE A 21 18.10 12.73 40.24
C ILE A 21 18.45 13.06 38.78
N PHE A 22 19.55 13.75 38.51
CA PHE A 22 20.02 14.07 37.17
C PHE A 22 20.91 12.99 36.53
N CYS A 23 21.53 12.11 37.32
CA CYS A 23 22.22 10.91 36.85
C CYS A 23 21.31 9.69 36.71
N GLY A 24 20.00 9.87 36.78
CA GLY A 24 19.04 8.89 36.27
C GLY A 24 19.36 8.71 34.79
N CYS A 25 20.17 7.69 34.48
CA CYS A 25 20.39 7.22 33.14
C CYS A 25 18.97 7.10 32.49
N GLN A 26 18.69 8.02 31.59
CA GLN A 26 17.73 7.71 30.54
C GLN A 26 18.34 6.52 29.76
N HIS A 27 18.22 5.32 30.31
CA HIS A 27 18.11 4.15 29.48
C HIS A 27 16.85 4.37 28.64
N THR A 28 16.98 5.13 27.57
CA THR A 28 16.16 4.93 26.40
C THR A 28 16.41 3.46 26.05
N ILE A 29 15.51 2.61 26.55
CA ILE A 29 15.32 1.29 25.99
C ILE A 29 14.95 1.62 24.54
N LYS A 30 15.94 1.64 23.65
CA LYS A 30 15.72 1.43 22.24
C LYS A 30 15.13 0.04 22.19
N VAL A 31 13.80 -0.04 22.26
CA VAL A 31 13.09 -1.18 21.76
C VAL A 31 13.43 -1.18 20.27
N GLN A 32 14.55 -1.80 19.94
CA GLN A 32 14.76 -2.30 18.58
C GLN A 32 13.60 -3.28 18.42
N ASN A 33 12.57 -2.85 17.70
CA ASN A 33 11.57 -3.77 17.21
C ASN A 33 12.35 -4.73 16.32
N GLU A 34 12.68 -5.89 16.86
CA GLU A 34 13.33 -6.94 16.08
C GLU A 34 12.38 -7.30 14.96
N VAL A 35 12.88 -7.19 13.73
CA VAL A 35 12.11 -7.57 12.55
C VAL A 35 11.93 -9.08 12.61
N LYS A 36 10.70 -9.55 12.68
CA LYS A 36 10.38 -10.96 12.69
C LYS A 36 10.59 -11.54 11.29
N GLU A 37 11.46 -12.52 11.17
CA GLU A 37 11.64 -13.30 9.94
C GLU A 37 10.90 -14.63 10.07
N CYS A 38 10.12 -14.98 9.05
CA CYS A 38 9.36 -16.21 8.97
C CYS A 38 9.66 -16.92 7.65
N THR A 39 9.71 -18.23 7.68
CA THR A 39 9.79 -19.05 6.46
C THR A 39 8.40 -19.48 6.03
N LYS A 40 8.21 -19.76 4.75
CA LYS A 40 6.92 -20.26 4.24
C LYS A 40 6.55 -21.64 4.81
N GLY A 41 7.53 -22.43 5.28
CA GLY A 41 7.30 -23.70 5.93
C GLY A 41 6.58 -23.62 7.28
N ASP A 42 6.56 -22.43 7.88
CA ASP A 42 5.88 -22.18 9.16
C ASP A 42 4.37 -21.90 8.98
N LEU A 43 3.90 -21.84 7.73
CA LEU A 43 2.52 -21.52 7.39
C LEU A 43 1.66 -22.77 7.31
N LYS A 44 0.42 -22.67 7.82
CA LYS A 44 -0.57 -23.74 7.70
C LYS A 44 -1.20 -23.72 6.31
N ASN A 45 -1.38 -24.89 5.72
CA ASN A 45 -2.15 -25.03 4.49
C ASN A 45 -3.64 -25.20 4.84
N GLU A 46 -4.48 -24.33 4.28
CA GLU A 46 -5.94 -24.43 4.40
C GLU A 46 -6.55 -24.52 2.99
N THR A 47 -7.65 -25.25 2.87
CA THR A 47 -8.41 -25.32 1.62
C THR A 47 -9.44 -24.22 1.62
N ILE A 48 -9.37 -23.31 0.63
CA ILE A 48 -10.37 -22.27 0.42
C ILE A 48 -11.43 -22.79 -0.56
N HIS A 49 -12.68 -22.79 -0.11
CA HIS A 49 -13.81 -23.06 -0.99
C HIS A 49 -14.24 -21.77 -1.68
N SER A 50 -14.29 -21.79 -3.00
CA SER A 50 -14.71 -20.65 -3.79
C SER A 50 -16.03 -20.94 -4.51
N VAL A 51 -16.84 -19.92 -4.66
CA VAL A 51 -18.06 -19.95 -5.46
C VAL A 51 -17.86 -19.06 -6.67
N ALA A 52 -18.12 -19.60 -7.85
CA ALA A 52 -18.06 -18.80 -9.08
C ALA A 52 -19.27 -17.88 -9.19
N ILE A 53 -19.03 -16.58 -9.33
CA ILE A 53 -20.08 -15.57 -9.58
C ILE A 53 -19.98 -15.17 -11.04
N LYS A 54 -21.10 -15.29 -11.77
CA LYS A 54 -21.20 -14.84 -13.16
C LYS A 54 -21.58 -13.36 -13.18
N LEU A 55 -20.67 -12.52 -13.64
CA LEU A 55 -20.87 -11.08 -13.74
C LEU A 55 -21.10 -10.68 -15.20
N PRO A 56 -22.20 -9.98 -15.53
CA PRO A 56 -22.38 -9.38 -16.85
C PRO A 56 -21.40 -8.20 -17.06
N PHE A 57 -21.12 -7.86 -18.31
CA PHE A 57 -20.29 -6.70 -18.68
C PHE A 57 -18.84 -6.71 -18.17
N LEU A 58 -18.30 -7.88 -17.87
CA LEU A 58 -16.90 -8.05 -17.48
C LEU A 58 -16.04 -8.28 -18.74
N PHE A 59 -15.64 -7.20 -19.44
CA PHE A 59 -14.93 -7.34 -20.71
C PHE A 59 -13.42 -7.32 -20.56
N TYR A 60 -12.87 -6.26 -19.94
CA TYR A 60 -11.44 -6.06 -19.76
C TYR A 60 -11.17 -5.53 -18.34
N PRO A 61 -11.37 -6.35 -17.29
CA PRO A 61 -11.19 -5.91 -15.94
C PRO A 61 -9.70 -5.67 -15.67
N GLU A 62 -9.32 -4.43 -15.49
CA GLU A 62 -7.94 -4.07 -15.14
C GLU A 62 -7.74 -3.99 -13.64
N ARG A 63 -8.76 -3.52 -12.94
CA ARG A 63 -8.77 -3.40 -11.48
C ARG A 63 -10.15 -3.66 -10.92
N TRP A 64 -10.15 -4.16 -9.73
CA TRP A 64 -11.37 -4.38 -8.96
C TRP A 64 -11.09 -4.17 -7.48
N CYS A 65 -12.13 -3.78 -6.78
CA CYS A 65 -12.13 -3.53 -5.35
C CYS A 65 -13.47 -4.02 -4.81
N LEU A 66 -13.44 -4.82 -3.75
CA LEU A 66 -14.63 -5.23 -3.01
C LEU A 66 -14.72 -4.37 -1.76
N ASN A 67 -15.83 -3.69 -1.59
CA ASN A 67 -16.10 -2.92 -0.41
C ASN A 67 -17.51 -3.25 0.09
N ASP A 68 -17.58 -3.90 1.23
CA ASP A 68 -18.78 -4.54 1.76
C ASP A 68 -19.38 -5.53 0.73
N SER A 69 -20.61 -5.33 0.28
CA SER A 69 -21.31 -6.13 -0.71
C SER A 69 -21.14 -5.63 -2.15
N LYS A 70 -20.38 -4.56 -2.37
CA LYS A 70 -20.23 -3.94 -3.69
C LYS A 70 -18.88 -4.25 -4.30
N LEU A 71 -18.91 -4.82 -5.51
CA LEU A 71 -17.73 -5.08 -6.31
C LEU A 71 -17.59 -4.00 -7.39
N TYR A 72 -16.58 -3.17 -7.26
CA TYR A 72 -16.20 -2.13 -8.21
C TYR A 72 -15.21 -2.71 -9.22
N VAL A 73 -15.54 -2.67 -10.50
CA VAL A 73 -14.71 -3.18 -11.57
C VAL A 73 -14.41 -2.08 -12.57
N LEU A 74 -13.14 -1.79 -12.74
CA LEU A 74 -12.65 -0.81 -13.69
C LEU A 74 -12.26 -1.52 -14.99
N ASN A 75 -12.88 -1.08 -16.09
CA ASN A 75 -12.62 -1.53 -17.45
C ASN A 75 -12.05 -0.34 -18.24
N SER A 76 -10.77 -0.16 -18.22
CA SER A 76 -10.13 1.07 -18.73
C SER A 76 -10.20 1.26 -20.26
N ARG A 77 -10.71 0.28 -20.99
CA ARG A 77 -10.77 0.28 -22.47
C ARG A 77 -12.17 0.45 -23.05
N ILE A 78 -13.18 0.58 -22.20
CA ILE A 78 -14.58 0.72 -22.64
C ILE A 78 -15.26 1.86 -21.88
N ASN A 79 -16.34 2.37 -22.47
CA ASN A 79 -17.22 3.32 -21.84
C ASN A 79 -18.61 2.69 -21.64
N PRO A 80 -19.21 2.81 -20.44
CA PRO A 80 -18.67 3.37 -19.21
C PRO A 80 -17.52 2.52 -18.65
N PHE A 81 -16.49 3.16 -18.06
CA PHE A 81 -15.29 2.44 -17.61
C PHE A 81 -15.43 1.78 -16.25
N LEU A 82 -16.37 2.20 -15.41
CA LEU A 82 -16.61 1.63 -14.09
C LEU A 82 -17.94 0.90 -14.06
N THR A 83 -17.91 -0.38 -13.67
CA THR A 83 -19.11 -1.16 -13.35
C THR A 83 -19.10 -1.48 -11.87
N ILE A 84 -20.21 -1.24 -11.19
CA ILE A 84 -20.39 -1.51 -9.76
C ILE A 84 -21.50 -2.54 -9.64
N TYR A 85 -21.15 -3.71 -9.12
CA TYR A 85 -22.09 -4.80 -8.86
C TYR A 85 -22.49 -4.78 -7.39
N ASN A 86 -23.77 -4.77 -7.10
CA ASN A 86 -24.29 -5.10 -5.79
C ASN A 86 -24.49 -6.62 -5.71
N LEU A 87 -23.61 -7.30 -4.99
CA LEU A 87 -23.59 -8.76 -4.91
C LEU A 87 -24.77 -9.34 -4.11
N GLN A 88 -25.38 -8.54 -3.22
CA GLN A 88 -26.56 -8.97 -2.45
C GLN A 88 -27.84 -8.89 -3.28
N GLU A 89 -28.00 -7.81 -4.02
CA GLU A 89 -29.19 -7.54 -4.83
C GLU A 89 -29.10 -8.10 -6.24
N ASN A 90 -27.93 -8.62 -6.62
CA ASN A 90 -27.62 -9.08 -7.97
C ASN A 90 -27.94 -8.02 -9.05
N SER A 91 -27.66 -6.77 -8.72
CA SER A 91 -27.85 -5.60 -9.57
C SER A 91 -26.50 -4.96 -9.92
N TYR A 92 -26.48 -4.08 -10.89
CA TYR A 92 -25.28 -3.31 -11.24
C TYR A 92 -25.63 -1.94 -11.80
N ILE A 93 -24.69 -1.01 -11.65
CA ILE A 93 -24.71 0.28 -12.30
C ILE A 93 -23.39 0.50 -13.05
N GLN A 94 -23.42 1.39 -14.05
CA GLN A 94 -22.24 1.77 -14.80
C GLN A 94 -22.01 3.28 -14.71
N TYR A 95 -20.72 3.67 -14.68
CA TYR A 95 -20.35 5.07 -14.47
C TYR A 95 -19.09 5.44 -15.24
N GLY A 96 -19.03 6.72 -15.65
CA GLY A 96 -17.86 7.43 -16.13
C GLY A 96 -17.46 7.10 -17.56
N ASN A 97 -16.95 8.13 -18.24
CA ASN A 97 -16.43 8.02 -19.59
C ASN A 97 -14.93 8.35 -19.62
N ILE A 98 -14.20 7.66 -20.46
CA ILE A 98 -12.81 7.97 -20.77
C ILE A 98 -12.81 9.11 -21.78
N GLY A 99 -12.08 10.19 -21.49
CA GLY A 99 -11.96 11.36 -22.34
C GLY A 99 -11.33 12.54 -21.62
N GLN A 100 -11.39 13.71 -22.27
CA GLN A 100 -10.80 14.98 -21.76
C GLN A 100 -11.85 16.04 -21.42
N GLY A 101 -13.13 15.72 -21.58
CA GLY A 101 -14.24 16.62 -21.28
C GLY A 101 -14.52 16.78 -19.78
N PRO A 102 -15.44 17.69 -19.43
CA PRO A 102 -15.94 17.81 -18.07
C PRO A 102 -16.55 16.48 -17.60
N LYS A 103 -16.13 16.00 -16.42
CA LYS A 103 -16.55 14.71 -15.85
C LYS A 103 -16.06 13.47 -16.61
N GLU A 104 -15.11 13.62 -17.53
CA GLU A 104 -14.38 12.52 -18.14
C GLU A 104 -13.06 12.26 -17.43
N PHE A 105 -12.49 11.07 -17.63
CA PHE A 105 -11.31 10.61 -16.94
C PHE A 105 -10.25 10.15 -17.92
N ILE A 106 -9.01 10.54 -17.70
CA ILE A 106 -7.87 10.08 -18.48
C ILE A 106 -7.11 9.06 -17.62
N VAL A 107 -6.99 7.82 -18.13
CA VAL A 107 -6.32 6.71 -17.43
C VAL A 107 -6.85 6.59 -15.98
N PRO A 108 -8.15 6.30 -15.79
CA PRO A 108 -8.74 6.19 -14.47
C PRO A 108 -8.16 5.01 -13.70
N SER A 109 -8.03 5.15 -12.40
CA SER A 109 -7.74 4.05 -11.49
C SER A 109 -8.59 4.15 -10.22
N LEU A 110 -8.84 3.01 -9.56
CA LEU A 110 -9.61 2.98 -8.33
C LEU A 110 -8.74 3.40 -7.16
N CYS A 111 -9.34 4.19 -6.26
CA CYS A 111 -8.80 4.48 -4.94
C CYS A 111 -9.71 3.84 -3.90
N GLU A 112 -9.15 2.96 -3.09
CA GLU A 112 -9.88 2.34 -1.98
C GLU A 112 -10.14 3.40 -0.90
N MET A 113 -11.42 3.62 -0.59
CA MET A 113 -11.84 4.60 0.42
C MET A 113 -12.12 3.88 1.74
N LYS A 114 -11.87 4.57 2.85
CA LYS A 114 -12.12 4.02 4.19
C LYS A 114 -13.60 3.80 4.48
N GLU A 115 -14.45 4.68 3.95
CA GLU A 115 -15.89 4.58 4.12
C GLU A 115 -16.45 3.59 3.08
N PRO A 116 -17.21 2.54 3.50
CA PRO A 116 -17.68 1.49 2.59
C PRO A 116 -18.54 1.99 1.43
N GLU A 117 -19.26 3.09 1.63
CA GLU A 117 -20.15 3.66 0.62
C GLU A 117 -19.44 4.63 -0.33
N LYS A 118 -18.14 4.82 -0.18
CA LYS A 118 -17.36 5.72 -1.03
C LYS A 118 -16.36 4.97 -1.89
N ILE A 119 -16.15 5.48 -3.08
CA ILE A 119 -15.10 5.07 -4.00
C ILE A 119 -14.40 6.29 -4.54
N GLY A 120 -13.10 6.22 -4.69
CA GLY A 120 -12.31 7.23 -5.35
C GLY A 120 -11.97 6.83 -6.78
N ILE A 121 -12.08 7.76 -7.71
CA ILE A 121 -11.58 7.59 -9.07
C ILE A 121 -10.41 8.55 -9.26
N TYR A 122 -9.22 7.99 -9.33
CA TYR A 122 -8.00 8.74 -9.52
C TYR A 122 -7.65 8.85 -10.99
N SER A 123 -7.49 10.07 -11.47
CA SER A 123 -7.05 10.37 -12.82
C SER A 123 -5.57 10.72 -12.80
N ASN A 124 -4.74 9.80 -13.23
CA ASN A 124 -3.28 9.89 -13.15
C ASN A 124 -2.71 11.13 -13.85
N SER A 125 -3.15 11.37 -15.09
CA SER A 125 -2.66 12.49 -15.91
C SER A 125 -3.13 13.86 -15.41
N MET A 126 -4.23 13.89 -14.65
CA MET A 126 -4.79 15.14 -14.08
C MET A 126 -4.40 15.32 -12.62
N ASN A 127 -3.76 14.35 -12.01
CA ASN A 127 -3.39 14.34 -10.59
C ASN A 127 -4.56 14.66 -9.65
N LYS A 128 -5.75 14.21 -10.01
CA LYS A 128 -6.98 14.44 -9.24
C LYS A 128 -7.64 13.13 -8.83
N LEU A 129 -8.27 13.14 -7.67
CA LEU A 129 -9.10 12.08 -7.15
C LEU A 129 -10.52 12.61 -6.97
N ASP A 130 -11.45 12.11 -7.77
CA ASP A 130 -12.86 12.37 -7.59
C ASP A 130 -13.43 11.33 -6.62
N VAL A 131 -14.01 11.82 -5.52
CA VAL A 131 -14.65 10.99 -4.49
C VAL A 131 -16.14 10.93 -4.80
N LEU A 132 -16.63 9.73 -4.95
CA LEU A 132 -18.03 9.43 -5.23
C LEU A 132 -18.63 8.67 -4.04
N HIS A 133 -19.90 8.92 -3.78
CA HIS A 133 -20.71 8.21 -2.78
C HIS A 133 -21.77 7.38 -3.49
N PHE A 134 -21.84 6.11 -3.13
CA PHE A 134 -22.86 5.21 -3.62
C PHE A 134 -24.13 5.37 -2.78
N ASN A 135 -25.22 5.79 -3.39
CA ASN A 135 -26.52 5.93 -2.76
C ASN A 135 -27.54 5.07 -3.51
N SER A 136 -27.90 3.92 -2.93
CA SER A 136 -28.83 2.94 -3.48
C SER A 136 -28.49 2.55 -4.93
N ASP A 137 -28.98 3.28 -5.92
CA ASP A 137 -28.86 2.95 -7.34
C ASP A 137 -28.04 3.97 -8.15
N SER A 138 -27.37 4.89 -7.49
CA SER A 138 -26.65 5.98 -8.16
C SER A 138 -25.33 6.31 -7.49
N LEU A 139 -24.40 6.86 -8.27
CA LEU A 139 -23.18 7.46 -7.78
C LEU A 139 -23.32 8.99 -7.74
N LEU A 140 -23.17 9.54 -6.55
CA LEU A 140 -23.19 10.97 -6.33
C LEU A 140 -21.77 11.48 -6.16
N TYR A 141 -21.44 12.53 -6.90
CA TYR A 141 -20.19 13.26 -6.72
C TYR A 141 -20.16 13.95 -5.36
N VAL A 142 -19.08 13.76 -4.62
CA VAL A 142 -18.87 14.36 -3.29
C VAL A 142 -17.89 15.53 -3.39
N LYS A 143 -16.68 15.28 -3.87
CA LYS A 143 -15.61 16.27 -3.97
C LYS A 143 -14.49 15.79 -4.89
N THR A 144 -13.65 16.73 -5.32
CA THR A 144 -12.35 16.44 -5.93
C THR A 144 -11.23 16.77 -4.95
N LEU A 145 -10.26 15.89 -4.85
CA LEU A 145 -8.99 16.11 -4.16
C LEU A 145 -7.87 16.20 -5.21
N HIS A 146 -7.01 17.19 -5.06
CA HIS A 146 -5.86 17.38 -5.94
C HIS A 146 -4.59 16.89 -5.27
N PHE A 147 -3.74 16.27 -6.07
CA PHE A 147 -2.41 15.80 -5.65
C PHE A 147 -1.35 16.70 -6.29
N PRO A 148 -0.89 17.76 -5.61
CA PRO A 148 0.06 18.71 -6.17
C PRO A 148 1.50 18.19 -6.20
N LEU A 149 1.67 16.90 -6.04
CA LEU A 149 2.97 16.24 -5.91
C LEU A 149 3.69 16.17 -7.25
N TRP A 150 4.35 17.27 -7.58
CA TRP A 150 5.29 17.33 -8.69
C TRP A 150 6.62 16.72 -8.27
N ASN A 151 7.16 15.83 -9.07
CA ASN A 151 8.59 15.57 -9.02
C ASN A 151 9.30 16.81 -9.58
N LYS A 152 9.68 17.73 -8.70
CA LYS A 152 10.32 19.00 -9.07
C LYS A 152 11.60 18.82 -9.88
N GLN A 153 12.31 17.68 -9.72
CA GLN A 153 13.54 17.40 -10.45
C GLN A 153 13.30 17.02 -11.91
N ARG A 154 12.12 16.51 -12.26
CA ARG A 154 11.82 16.03 -13.61
C ARG A 154 10.73 16.80 -14.34
N GLY A 155 10.07 17.73 -13.71
CA GLY A 155 9.00 18.52 -14.32
C GLY A 155 7.72 17.73 -14.67
N ILE A 156 7.62 16.48 -14.24
CA ILE A 156 6.46 15.61 -14.49
C ILE A 156 5.72 15.31 -13.19
N PRO A 157 4.38 15.25 -13.25
CA PRO A 157 3.57 14.85 -12.10
C PRO A 157 3.96 13.45 -11.64
N LYS A 158 4.02 13.24 -10.33
CA LYS A 158 4.20 11.91 -9.78
C LYS A 158 2.87 11.17 -9.86
N ALA A 159 2.86 10.11 -10.68
CA ALA A 159 1.66 9.29 -10.86
C ALA A 159 1.67 8.11 -9.89
N TYR A 160 0.52 7.88 -9.24
CA TYR A 160 0.34 6.72 -8.38
C TYR A 160 -0.41 5.62 -9.12
N THR A 161 0.12 4.41 -9.08
CA THR A 161 -0.52 3.24 -9.69
C THR A 161 -1.58 2.63 -8.78
N ARG A 162 -1.47 2.84 -7.48
CA ARG A 162 -2.46 2.47 -6.47
C ARG A 162 -2.57 3.58 -5.43
N LEU A 163 -3.78 3.90 -5.05
CA LEU A 163 -4.11 4.82 -3.97
C LEU A 163 -5.06 4.16 -3.00
N ILE A 164 -4.81 4.36 -1.71
CA ILE A 164 -5.62 3.84 -0.61
C ILE A 164 -5.81 4.97 0.39
N GLN A 165 -7.03 5.24 0.80
CA GLN A 165 -7.30 6.18 1.88
C GLN A 165 -6.99 5.52 3.22
N TYR A 166 -6.02 6.09 3.96
CA TYR A 166 -5.67 5.61 5.30
C TYR A 166 -6.58 6.23 6.38
N ASN A 167 -6.83 7.54 6.29
CA ASN A 167 -7.79 8.28 7.11
C ASN A 167 -8.30 9.51 6.36
N ASP A 168 -9.03 10.40 7.01
CA ASP A 168 -9.69 11.55 6.39
C ASP A 168 -8.74 12.48 5.60
N SER A 169 -7.47 12.52 5.95
CA SER A 169 -6.48 13.38 5.30
C SER A 169 -5.26 12.66 4.77
N LEU A 170 -5.03 11.41 5.20
CA LEU A 170 -3.85 10.65 4.82
C LEU A 170 -4.20 9.59 3.78
N PHE A 171 -3.39 9.54 2.74
CA PHE A 171 -3.47 8.56 1.66
C PHE A 171 -2.14 7.84 1.50
N ILE A 172 -2.21 6.57 1.17
CA ILE A 172 -1.05 5.75 0.82
C ILE A 172 -1.05 5.58 -0.68
N GLY A 173 0.04 5.96 -1.33
CA GLY A 173 0.20 5.84 -2.77
C GLY A 173 1.42 5.01 -3.15
N THR A 174 1.25 4.11 -4.11
CA THR A 174 2.36 3.40 -4.74
C THR A 174 2.68 4.05 -6.07
N SER A 175 3.87 4.60 -6.19
CA SER A 175 4.41 5.09 -7.44
C SER A 175 5.40 4.09 -8.01
N TYR A 176 5.27 3.83 -9.31
CA TYR A 176 6.16 2.96 -10.04
C TYR A 176 6.72 3.70 -11.24
N MET A 177 7.98 4.02 -11.18
CA MET A 177 8.73 4.66 -12.26
C MET A 177 9.86 3.73 -12.71
N PRO A 178 10.36 3.82 -13.94
CA PRO A 178 11.35 2.88 -14.46
C PRO A 178 12.62 2.67 -13.62
N LYS A 179 12.96 3.64 -12.77
CA LYS A 179 14.12 3.59 -11.87
C LYS A 179 13.80 3.87 -10.41
N GLU A 180 12.50 3.86 -10.05
CA GLU A 180 12.08 4.20 -8.70
C GLU A 180 10.75 3.51 -8.37
N ILE A 181 10.72 2.87 -7.23
CA ILE A 181 9.49 2.41 -6.59
C ILE A 181 9.38 3.15 -5.27
N SER A 182 8.23 3.74 -5.01
CA SER A 182 7.97 4.35 -3.72
C SER A 182 6.57 4.02 -3.23
N VAL A 183 6.46 3.79 -1.94
CA VAL A 183 5.18 3.80 -1.21
C VAL A 183 5.23 5.00 -0.29
N GLU A 184 4.29 5.90 -0.45
CA GLU A 184 4.29 7.18 0.23
C GLU A 184 3.02 7.38 1.04
N LEU A 185 3.19 7.94 2.23
CA LEU A 185 2.12 8.49 3.03
C LEU A 185 1.99 9.98 2.70
N MET A 186 0.85 10.37 2.19
CA MET A 186 0.57 11.75 1.76
C MET A 186 -0.50 12.35 2.64
N ASN A 187 -0.31 13.59 3.05
CA ASN A 187 -1.34 14.38 3.70
C ASN A 187 -1.92 15.38 2.68
N LEU A 188 -3.16 15.15 2.26
CA LEU A 188 -3.81 15.98 1.26
C LEU A 188 -4.29 17.34 1.80
N LYS A 189 -4.44 17.51 3.12
CA LYS A 189 -4.75 18.80 3.71
C LYS A 189 -3.56 19.75 3.66
N THR A 190 -2.35 19.22 3.83
CA THR A 190 -1.10 19.98 3.80
C THR A 190 -0.37 19.88 2.47
N GLU A 191 -0.88 19.05 1.55
CA GLU A 191 -0.32 18.80 0.23
C GLU A 191 1.15 18.32 0.27
N LYS A 192 1.48 17.47 1.27
CA LYS A 192 2.86 17.02 1.51
C LYS A 192 2.94 15.52 1.60
N VAL A 193 4.04 14.96 1.09
CA VAL A 193 4.50 13.62 1.49
C VAL A 193 5.01 13.72 2.92
N VAL A 194 4.40 12.95 3.80
CA VAL A 194 4.72 12.92 5.23
C VAL A 194 5.83 11.91 5.51
N ASN A 195 5.74 10.76 4.83
CA ASN A 195 6.69 9.68 4.99
C ASN A 195 6.74 8.81 3.72
N SER A 196 7.81 8.03 3.57
CA SER A 196 7.94 7.04 2.51
C SER A 196 8.54 5.75 3.04
N VAL A 197 8.17 4.63 2.43
CA VAL A 197 8.78 3.34 2.75
C VAL A 197 10.18 3.30 2.16
N ASN A 198 11.16 3.02 3.00
CA ASN A 198 12.50 2.70 2.54
C ASN A 198 12.63 1.17 2.39
N PHE A 199 12.32 0.67 1.21
CA PHE A 199 12.38 -0.77 0.94
C PHE A 199 13.82 -1.29 1.08
N PRO A 200 14.03 -2.38 1.84
CA PRO A 200 15.34 -3.04 1.89
C PRO A 200 15.77 -3.56 0.52
N LEU A 201 14.81 -4.10 -0.24
CA LEU A 201 15.01 -4.57 -1.60
C LEU A 201 14.51 -3.50 -2.58
N LYS A 202 15.43 -2.68 -3.05
CA LYS A 202 15.17 -1.60 -4.00
C LYS A 202 16.22 -1.57 -5.10
N PRO A 203 15.91 -0.97 -6.25
CA PRO A 203 16.90 -0.81 -7.31
C PRO A 203 18.14 -0.09 -6.79
N LYS A 204 19.31 -0.59 -7.15
CA LYS A 204 20.58 0.12 -6.98
C LYS A 204 20.69 1.21 -8.03
N GLU A 205 21.67 2.10 -7.85
CA GLU A 205 21.95 3.11 -8.86
C GLU A 205 22.20 2.48 -10.24
N GLY A 206 21.48 2.97 -11.24
CA GLY A 206 21.56 2.44 -12.61
C GLY A 206 20.66 1.24 -12.90
N GLU A 207 20.08 0.59 -11.90
CA GLU A 207 19.15 -0.52 -12.12
C GLU A 207 17.72 -0.03 -12.42
N TYR A 208 16.95 -0.89 -13.10
CA TYR A 208 15.52 -0.68 -13.33
C TYR A 208 14.69 -1.24 -12.17
N SER A 209 13.55 -0.62 -11.94
CA SER A 209 12.66 -0.97 -10.82
C SER A 209 11.77 -2.19 -11.06
N ARG A 210 11.58 -2.65 -12.31
CA ARG A 210 10.67 -3.77 -12.62
C ARG A 210 10.91 -5.04 -11.79
N PRO A 211 12.15 -5.52 -11.61
CA PRO A 211 12.41 -6.71 -10.78
C PRO A 211 12.03 -6.54 -9.30
N TYR A 212 11.85 -5.30 -8.86
CA TYR A 212 11.49 -4.94 -7.48
C TYR A 212 10.02 -4.50 -7.35
N GLU A 213 9.22 -4.67 -8.41
CA GLU A 213 7.80 -4.31 -8.40
C GLU A 213 7.07 -5.02 -7.26
N CYS A 214 6.28 -4.28 -6.50
CA CYS A 214 5.45 -4.84 -5.44
C CYS A 214 3.98 -4.38 -5.55
N LYS A 215 3.09 -5.19 -5.02
CA LYS A 215 1.69 -4.85 -4.75
C LYS A 215 1.56 -4.50 -3.28
N ILE A 216 0.67 -3.56 -2.96
CA ILE A 216 0.42 -3.17 -1.58
C ILE A 216 -1.04 -3.42 -1.20
N ALA A 217 -1.23 -3.76 0.06
CA ALA A 217 -2.53 -3.75 0.72
C ALA A 217 -2.39 -3.13 2.11
N THR A 218 -3.50 -2.72 2.70
CA THR A 218 -3.51 -2.15 4.04
C THR A 218 -4.61 -2.78 4.88
N GLU A 219 -4.33 -2.93 6.17
CA GLU A 219 -5.30 -3.31 7.18
C GLU A 219 -5.00 -2.54 8.46
N MET A 220 -5.97 -1.74 8.94
CA MET A 220 -5.79 -0.88 10.10
C MET A 220 -4.52 0.00 10.00
N ASN A 221 -3.48 -0.30 10.76
CA ASN A 221 -2.19 0.43 10.77
C ASN A 221 -1.04 -0.38 10.18
N PHE A 222 -1.34 -1.44 9.43
CA PHE A 222 -0.35 -2.24 8.73
C PHE A 222 -0.42 -2.01 7.23
N ILE A 223 0.73 -2.07 6.60
CA ILE A 223 0.90 -2.07 5.15
C ILE A 223 1.68 -3.32 4.80
N VAL A 224 1.19 -4.05 3.81
CA VAL A 224 1.85 -5.24 3.30
C VAL A 224 2.31 -4.98 1.88
N ALA A 225 3.59 -5.23 1.62
CA ALA A 225 4.18 -5.20 0.28
C ALA A 225 4.48 -6.63 -0.17
N ALA A 226 3.87 -7.08 -1.26
CA ALA A 226 4.11 -8.37 -1.89
C ALA A 226 4.92 -8.16 -3.17
N TYR A 227 6.13 -8.67 -3.22
CA TYR A 227 7.00 -8.49 -4.38
C TYR A 227 6.58 -9.41 -5.54
N ARG A 228 6.49 -8.83 -6.72
CA ARG A 228 6.06 -9.56 -7.90
C ARG A 228 7.08 -10.60 -8.36
N TYR A 229 8.35 -10.24 -8.37
CA TYR A 229 9.44 -11.06 -8.89
C TYR A 229 10.44 -11.52 -7.82
N ILE A 230 10.07 -11.37 -6.56
CA ILE A 230 10.83 -11.84 -5.40
C ILE A 230 9.86 -12.63 -4.53
N ASN A 231 10.28 -13.79 -4.04
CA ASN A 231 9.43 -14.62 -3.16
C ASN A 231 9.36 -14.03 -1.74
N ARG A 232 8.81 -12.80 -1.63
CA ARG A 232 8.88 -12.04 -0.39
C ARG A 232 7.64 -11.19 -0.15
N LEU A 233 7.22 -11.17 1.12
CA LEU A 233 6.28 -10.24 1.70
C LEU A 233 6.99 -9.42 2.78
N GLU A 234 6.68 -8.15 2.85
CA GLU A 234 7.13 -7.26 3.92
C GLU A 234 5.92 -6.60 4.57
N ILE A 235 5.85 -6.67 5.89
CA ILE A 235 4.78 -6.08 6.68
C ILE A 235 5.36 -4.89 7.43
N TYR A 236 4.80 -3.72 7.17
CA TYR A 236 5.17 -2.47 7.82
C TYR A 236 4.07 -2.04 8.77
N LYS A 237 4.44 -1.64 9.96
CA LYS A 237 3.54 -0.97 10.91
C LYS A 237 3.63 0.54 10.70
N LEU A 238 2.47 1.18 10.57
CA LEU A 238 2.36 2.63 10.55
C LEU A 238 2.09 3.14 11.96
N SER A 239 3.04 3.87 12.53
CA SER A 239 2.97 4.49 13.85
C SER A 239 3.52 5.90 13.76
N ASP A 240 2.83 6.88 14.35
CA ASP A 240 3.24 8.29 14.33
C ASP A 240 3.58 8.82 12.92
N GLN A 241 2.80 8.41 11.94
CA GLN A 241 2.99 8.73 10.52
C GLN A 241 4.34 8.22 9.95
N LYS A 242 4.93 7.20 10.55
CA LYS A 242 6.17 6.56 10.08
C LYS A 242 5.94 5.09 9.79
N PHE A 243 6.50 4.65 8.67
CA PHE A 243 6.54 3.23 8.33
C PHE A 243 7.72 2.56 9.01
N GLN A 244 7.46 1.48 9.74
CA GLN A 244 8.48 0.65 10.37
C GLN A 244 8.32 -0.78 9.90
N LEU A 245 9.38 -1.37 9.36
CA LEU A 245 9.38 -2.77 8.97
C LEU A 245 9.20 -3.62 10.22
N ASN A 246 8.19 -4.48 10.21
CA ASN A 246 7.82 -5.32 11.35
C ASN A 246 8.13 -6.80 11.10
N THR A 247 7.77 -7.30 9.90
CA THR A 247 7.90 -8.72 9.59
C THR A 247 8.32 -8.91 8.13
N ILE A 248 9.15 -9.91 7.89
CA ILE A 248 9.55 -10.38 6.58
C ILE A 248 9.14 -11.84 6.45
N ILE A 249 8.54 -12.20 5.33
CA ILE A 249 8.18 -13.58 5.00
C ILE A 249 8.78 -13.91 3.63
N GLY A 250 9.57 -14.97 3.56
CA GLY A 250 10.24 -15.39 2.32
C GLY A 250 11.71 -14.98 2.24
N ASP A 251 12.22 -14.86 1.05
CA ASP A 251 13.65 -14.65 0.77
C ASP A 251 13.94 -13.29 0.07
N ALA A 252 15.21 -13.02 -0.20
CA ALA A 252 15.67 -11.80 -0.84
C ALA A 252 16.19 -12.01 -2.26
N ASN A 253 15.99 -13.20 -2.83
CA ASN A 253 16.53 -13.55 -4.14
C ASN A 253 15.80 -12.77 -5.24
N ASN A 254 16.44 -11.76 -5.80
CA ASN A 254 15.91 -11.00 -6.92
C ASN A 254 16.34 -11.60 -8.28
N GLN A 255 15.63 -11.22 -9.31
CA GLN A 255 15.83 -11.72 -10.67
C GLN A 255 16.35 -10.63 -11.61
N TYR A 256 17.10 -9.66 -11.08
CA TYR A 256 17.60 -8.52 -11.85
C TYR A 256 18.49 -8.93 -13.03
N ASP A 257 19.31 -9.97 -12.86
CA ASP A 257 20.18 -10.44 -13.94
C ASP A 257 19.40 -11.00 -15.14
N LEU A 258 18.27 -11.68 -14.91
CA LEU A 258 17.39 -12.11 -16.00
C LEU A 258 16.82 -10.91 -16.75
N TYR A 259 16.36 -9.90 -16.02
CA TYR A 259 15.86 -8.68 -16.61
C TYR A 259 16.93 -7.93 -17.42
N ARG A 260 18.13 -7.78 -16.87
CA ARG A 260 19.27 -7.14 -17.54
C ARG A 260 19.67 -7.82 -18.85
N LEU A 261 19.50 -9.14 -18.92
CA LEU A 261 19.78 -9.95 -20.12
C LEU A 261 18.61 -10.01 -21.10
N ASN A 262 17.56 -9.20 -20.93
CA ASN A 262 16.30 -9.24 -21.71
C ASN A 262 15.63 -10.62 -21.70
N LYS A 263 15.70 -11.32 -20.56
CA LYS A 263 15.06 -12.61 -20.31
C LYS A 263 13.92 -12.49 -19.29
N ASP A 264 13.23 -11.37 -19.31
CA ASP A 264 12.13 -11.09 -18.38
C ASP A 264 10.99 -12.10 -18.48
N ASN A 265 10.77 -12.72 -19.64
CA ASN A 265 9.84 -13.83 -19.80
C ASN A 265 10.25 -15.12 -19.05
N GLU A 266 11.50 -15.24 -18.62
CA GLU A 266 12.01 -16.32 -17.77
C GLU A 266 11.93 -15.99 -16.27
N MET A 267 11.64 -14.73 -15.92
CA MET A 267 11.47 -14.34 -14.53
C MET A 267 10.27 -15.05 -13.91
N ILE A 268 10.43 -15.50 -12.67
CA ILE A 268 9.36 -16.15 -11.91
C ILE A 268 8.46 -15.07 -11.32
N LEU A 269 7.20 -15.12 -11.68
CA LEU A 269 6.15 -14.32 -11.07
C LEU A 269 5.72 -14.97 -9.75
N HIS A 270 6.01 -14.33 -8.62
CA HIS A 270 5.62 -14.82 -7.30
C HIS A 270 4.24 -14.30 -6.90
N TYR A 271 4.09 -12.99 -6.70
CA TYR A 271 2.83 -12.42 -6.28
C TYR A 271 2.22 -11.54 -7.36
N SER A 272 0.99 -11.85 -7.76
CA SER A 272 0.26 -11.06 -8.75
C SER A 272 -0.69 -10.04 -8.12
N ASP A 273 -1.22 -10.34 -6.94
CA ASP A 273 -2.05 -9.40 -6.17
C ASP A 273 -2.03 -9.75 -4.68
N ILE A 274 -2.52 -8.82 -3.85
CA ILE A 274 -2.60 -8.94 -2.41
C ILE A 274 -3.78 -8.13 -1.87
N VAL A 275 -4.44 -8.68 -0.86
CA VAL A 275 -5.49 -8.00 -0.11
C VAL A 275 -5.38 -8.36 1.37
N CYS A 276 -5.73 -7.43 2.24
CA CYS A 276 -5.82 -7.64 3.68
C CYS A 276 -7.29 -7.59 4.13
N GLY A 277 -7.63 -8.34 5.15
CA GLY A 277 -8.94 -8.29 5.78
C GLY A 277 -9.08 -9.30 6.90
N LYS A 278 -9.84 -8.95 7.95
CA LYS A 278 -10.09 -9.80 9.12
C LYS A 278 -8.80 -10.31 9.80
N ASN A 279 -7.79 -9.45 9.90
CA ASN A 279 -6.47 -9.75 10.46
C ASN A 279 -5.68 -10.83 9.70
N GLN A 280 -5.97 -11.01 8.44
CA GLN A 280 -5.29 -11.95 7.55
C GLN A 280 -4.82 -11.26 6.28
N ILE A 281 -3.77 -11.80 5.68
CA ILE A 281 -3.23 -11.37 4.41
C ILE A 281 -3.51 -12.47 3.40
N TYR A 282 -4.20 -12.13 2.32
CA TYR A 282 -4.48 -13.02 1.20
C TYR A 282 -3.61 -12.61 0.02
N ALA A 283 -2.66 -13.45 -0.35
CA ALA A 283 -1.74 -13.16 -1.44
C ALA A 283 -1.96 -14.14 -2.60
N LEU A 284 -2.20 -13.61 -3.80
CA LEU A 284 -2.35 -14.41 -5.00
C LEU A 284 -0.97 -14.79 -5.53
N TYR A 285 -0.53 -15.99 -5.18
CA TYR A 285 0.75 -16.54 -5.56
C TYR A 285 0.68 -17.34 -6.87
N ARG A 286 1.66 -17.16 -7.74
CA ARG A 286 1.78 -17.86 -9.02
C ARG A 286 2.92 -18.89 -9.01
N GLY A 287 4.14 -18.49 -8.70
CA GLY A 287 5.31 -19.37 -8.62
C GLY A 287 5.74 -19.95 -9.96
N VAL A 288 5.44 -19.27 -11.08
CA VAL A 288 5.71 -19.74 -12.45
C VAL A 288 6.43 -18.66 -13.26
N LYS A 289 7.10 -19.07 -14.32
CA LYS A 289 7.73 -18.12 -15.25
C LYS A 289 6.68 -17.26 -15.94
N GLU A 290 7.01 -16.01 -16.24
CA GLU A 290 6.08 -15.07 -16.86
C GLU A 290 5.54 -15.60 -18.21
N LYS A 291 6.32 -16.34 -18.99
CA LYS A 291 5.90 -17.02 -20.23
C LYS A 291 4.87 -18.13 -20.04
N GLU A 292 4.76 -18.68 -18.84
CA GLU A 292 3.87 -19.81 -18.50
C GLU A 292 2.56 -19.35 -17.85
N LEU A 293 2.39 -18.04 -17.67
CA LEU A 293 1.32 -17.46 -16.88
C LEU A 293 -0.09 -17.81 -17.38
N SER A 294 -0.27 -17.95 -18.69
CA SER A 294 -1.58 -18.26 -19.30
C SER A 294 -2.07 -19.68 -19.02
N SER A 295 -1.16 -20.62 -18.73
CA SER A 295 -1.47 -22.03 -18.46
C SER A 295 -1.35 -22.42 -16.99
N ALA A 296 -0.87 -21.50 -16.15
CA ALA A 296 -0.57 -21.80 -14.77
C ALA A 296 -1.76 -21.65 -13.83
N ASN A 297 -1.89 -22.59 -12.90
CA ASN A 297 -2.78 -22.47 -11.77
C ASN A 297 -2.25 -21.40 -10.78
N SER A 298 -3.17 -20.76 -10.12
CA SER A 298 -2.86 -19.83 -9.02
C SER A 298 -3.25 -20.46 -7.71
N LYS A 299 -2.53 -20.11 -6.65
CA LYS A 299 -2.96 -20.39 -5.28
C LYS A 299 -3.09 -19.10 -4.49
N ILE A 300 -3.98 -19.10 -3.52
CA ILE A 300 -4.07 -18.04 -2.52
C ILE A 300 -3.29 -18.51 -1.30
N GLU A 301 -2.28 -17.76 -0.92
CA GLU A 301 -1.57 -17.94 0.34
C GLU A 301 -2.21 -17.02 1.38
N VAL A 302 -2.46 -17.56 2.58
CA VAL A 302 -3.08 -16.84 3.70
C VAL A 302 -2.06 -16.76 4.82
N TYR A 303 -1.83 -15.56 5.33
CA TYR A 303 -0.83 -15.27 6.35
C TYR A 303 -1.44 -14.60 7.57
#